data_15f810627f432976167c1c3d2ab48dce
#
_entry.id   15f810627f432976167c1c3d2ab48dce
#
_cell.length_a   1.000
_cell.length_b   1.000
_cell.length_c   1.000
_cell.angle_alpha   90.00
_cell.angle_beta   90.00
_cell.angle_gamma   90.00
#
_symmetry.space_group_name_H-M   'P 1'
#
loop_
_entity.id
_entity.type
_entity.pdbx_description
1 polymer ?
#
loop_
_entity_poly.entity_id
_entity_poly.type
_entity_poly.pdbx_seq_one_letter_code
_entity_poly.pdbx_strand_id
1 'polypeptide(L)'
;ADKAAAKQAAQQQAQLQDWQADADSLNAMLEIVRDCRNGKIGEQFTDTGDYGFMLKKDEFAVAFLQVGFLENVREPTRYSGGYGGVSFPIFGKVRLNAGKTGGKITQGAESINATDQGPLLITNQRIMFAGTKRSHEWRFNKMMSCAHSPAGSSIFAMTGAAKPTGIAYGEKA
;
A
#
# COMPACT_ATOMS: atom_id res chain seq x y z
N ALA A 1 -19.02 -45.81 -1.17
CA ALA A 1 -18.80 -45.12 0.14
C ALA A 1 -17.30 -44.78 0.34
N ASP A 2 -16.38 -45.69 0.02
CA ASP A 2 -14.93 -45.51 0.28
C ASP A 2 -14.27 -44.33 -0.47
N LYS A 3 -14.68 -44.06 -1.70
CA LYS A 3 -14.08 -42.99 -2.53
C LYS A 3 -14.40 -41.58 -2.00
N ALA A 4 -15.56 -41.39 -1.39
CA ALA A 4 -15.97 -40.14 -0.80
C ALA A 4 -15.22 -39.88 0.52
N ALA A 5 -15.08 -40.91 1.35
CA ALA A 5 -14.33 -40.85 2.60
C ALA A 5 -12.83 -40.56 2.34
N ALA A 6 -12.21 -41.20 1.36
CA ALA A 6 -10.82 -40.93 0.97
C ALA A 6 -10.62 -39.50 0.46
N LYS A 7 -11.58 -38.94 -0.30
CA LYS A 7 -11.52 -37.56 -0.76
C LYS A 7 -11.63 -36.55 0.38
N GLN A 8 -12.52 -36.81 1.37
CA GLN A 8 -12.63 -35.96 2.56
C GLN A 8 -11.38 -36.01 3.42
N ALA A 9 -10.78 -37.18 3.62
CA ALA A 9 -9.54 -37.32 4.36
C ALA A 9 -8.38 -36.57 3.68
N ALA A 10 -8.27 -36.67 2.36
CA ALA A 10 -7.25 -35.92 1.60
C ALA A 10 -7.45 -34.39 1.68
N GLN A 11 -8.69 -33.91 1.66
CA GLN A 11 -8.99 -32.49 1.83
C GLN A 11 -8.65 -31.98 3.25
N GLN A 12 -8.98 -32.75 4.27
CA GLN A 12 -8.62 -32.42 5.66
C GLN A 12 -7.10 -32.38 5.85
N GLN A 13 -6.40 -33.33 5.25
CA GLN A 13 -4.94 -33.39 5.35
C GLN A 13 -4.28 -32.21 4.62
N ALA A 14 -4.80 -31.78 3.47
CA ALA A 14 -4.33 -30.60 2.76
C ALA A 14 -4.55 -29.32 3.60
N GLN A 15 -5.73 -29.16 4.21
CA GLN A 15 -6.01 -28.02 5.10
C GLN A 15 -5.10 -27.99 6.32
N LEU A 16 -4.79 -29.13 6.90
CA LEU A 16 -3.86 -29.21 8.04
C LEU A 16 -2.44 -28.81 7.62
N GLN A 17 -2.00 -29.20 6.43
CA GLN A 17 -0.69 -28.82 5.89
C GLN A 17 -0.62 -27.30 5.62
N ASP A 18 -1.68 -26.71 5.06
CA ASP A 18 -1.76 -25.27 4.83
C ASP A 18 -1.69 -24.50 6.17
N TRP A 19 -2.43 -24.92 7.19
CA TRP A 19 -2.38 -24.29 8.51
C TRP A 19 -1.02 -24.45 9.20
N GLN A 20 -0.34 -25.58 9.01
CA GLN A 20 1.01 -25.76 9.53
C GLN A 20 2.01 -24.82 8.83
N ALA A 21 1.93 -24.70 7.51
CA ALA A 21 2.76 -23.79 6.75
C ALA A 21 2.54 -22.31 7.17
N ASP A 22 1.29 -21.91 7.39
CA ASP A 22 0.95 -20.58 7.89
C ASP A 22 1.52 -20.34 9.30
N ALA A 23 1.37 -21.33 10.20
CA ALA A 23 1.92 -21.24 11.56
C ALA A 23 3.45 -21.15 11.57
N ASP A 24 4.13 -21.90 10.73
CA ASP A 24 5.57 -21.87 10.59
C ASP A 24 6.05 -20.51 10.05
N SER A 25 5.34 -19.98 9.07
CA SER A 25 5.58 -18.63 8.52
C SER A 25 5.43 -17.54 9.58
N LEU A 26 4.35 -17.60 10.38
CA LEU A 26 4.13 -16.65 11.47
C LEU A 26 5.21 -16.76 12.56
N ASN A 27 5.63 -17.96 12.91
CA ASN A 27 6.71 -18.17 13.88
C ASN A 27 8.03 -17.60 13.37
N ALA A 28 8.37 -17.80 12.10
CA ALA A 28 9.56 -17.21 11.48
C ALA A 28 9.52 -15.67 11.53
N MET A 29 8.37 -15.06 11.22
CA MET A 29 8.19 -13.60 11.34
C MET A 29 8.34 -13.12 12.78
N LEU A 30 7.83 -13.87 13.78
CA LEU A 30 7.99 -13.53 15.18
C LEU A 30 9.45 -13.59 15.64
N GLU A 31 10.22 -14.54 15.15
CA GLU A 31 11.65 -14.62 15.43
C GLU A 31 12.39 -13.41 14.85
N ILE A 32 12.12 -13.03 13.61
CA ILE A 32 12.65 -11.82 12.99
C ILE A 32 12.36 -10.58 13.86
N VAL A 33 11.10 -10.42 14.30
CA VAL A 33 10.71 -9.27 15.16
C VAL A 33 11.45 -9.30 16.50
N ARG A 34 11.63 -10.48 17.11
CA ARG A 34 12.39 -10.62 18.35
C ARG A 34 13.86 -10.23 18.18
N ASP A 35 14.46 -10.66 17.09
CA ASP A 35 15.87 -10.39 16.82
C ASP A 35 16.08 -8.91 16.48
N CYS A 36 15.20 -8.31 15.70
CA CYS A 36 15.16 -6.86 15.50
C CYS A 36 15.10 -6.12 16.83
N ARG A 37 14.22 -6.55 17.74
CA ARG A 37 14.02 -5.95 19.06
C ARG A 37 15.25 -6.10 19.96
N ASN A 38 16.00 -7.19 19.79
CA ASN A 38 17.23 -7.48 20.55
C ASN A 38 18.50 -6.88 19.89
N GLY A 39 18.35 -6.12 18.81
CA GLY A 39 19.47 -5.51 18.09
C GLY A 39 20.34 -6.50 17.28
N LYS A 40 19.86 -7.73 17.07
CA LYS A 40 20.55 -8.77 16.29
C LYS A 40 20.29 -8.72 14.79
N ILE A 41 19.82 -7.59 14.29
CA ILE A 41 19.58 -7.38 12.87
C ILE A 41 20.93 -7.36 12.16
N GLY A 42 21.21 -8.32 11.33
CA GLY A 42 22.47 -8.43 10.58
C GLY A 42 23.09 -9.81 10.62
N GLU A 43 22.87 -10.58 11.69
CA GLU A 43 23.37 -11.96 11.79
C GLU A 43 22.50 -12.95 10.99
N GLN A 44 21.22 -12.62 10.74
CA GLN A 44 20.25 -13.52 10.10
C GLN A 44 19.99 -13.24 8.63
N PHE A 45 20.33 -12.05 8.13
CA PHE A 45 20.00 -11.59 6.77
C PHE A 45 21.23 -11.43 5.88
N THR A 46 22.07 -12.44 5.84
CA THR A 46 23.26 -12.46 4.98
C THR A 46 22.95 -12.78 3.52
N ASP A 47 21.81 -13.42 3.26
CA ASP A 47 21.39 -13.73 1.89
C ASP A 47 20.47 -12.63 1.36
N THR A 48 21.05 -11.80 0.53
CA THR A 48 20.34 -10.71 -0.15
C THR A 48 19.55 -11.18 -1.36
N GLY A 49 19.23 -12.43 -1.55
CA GLY A 49 18.48 -12.94 -2.71
C GLY A 49 18.23 -11.91 -3.83
N ASP A 50 18.02 -12.26 -5.02
CA ASP A 50 17.71 -11.32 -6.12
C ASP A 50 16.26 -10.83 -6.00
N TYR A 51 16.03 -9.86 -5.11
CA TYR A 51 14.70 -9.24 -4.93
C TYR A 51 14.38 -8.19 -5.99
N GLY A 52 15.27 -7.97 -6.97
CA GLY A 52 15.09 -6.92 -7.96
C GLY A 52 15.32 -5.50 -7.42
N PHE A 53 15.76 -5.35 -6.17
CA PHE A 53 16.09 -4.08 -5.55
C PHE A 53 17.60 -3.87 -5.47
N MET A 54 18.04 -2.63 -5.73
CA MET A 54 19.46 -2.27 -5.59
C MET A 54 19.75 -1.83 -4.15
N LEU A 55 20.54 -2.61 -3.43
CA LEU A 55 21.02 -2.27 -2.10
C LEU A 55 22.25 -1.38 -2.17
N LYS A 56 22.41 -0.50 -1.18
CA LYS A 56 23.60 0.34 -0.99
C LYS A 56 24.68 -0.42 -0.23
N LYS A 57 25.87 0.17 -0.16
CA LYS A 57 26.92 -0.33 0.71
C LYS A 57 26.43 -0.35 2.16
N ASP A 58 26.68 -1.45 2.86
CA ASP A 58 26.27 -1.69 4.25
C ASP A 58 24.73 -1.70 4.45
N GLU A 59 23.95 -1.87 3.38
CA GLU A 59 22.51 -2.06 3.41
C GLU A 59 22.19 -3.56 3.24
N PHE A 60 21.36 -4.10 4.12
CA PHE A 60 20.92 -5.49 4.08
C PHE A 60 19.40 -5.60 4.21
N ALA A 61 18.86 -6.66 3.62
CA ALA A 61 17.42 -6.94 3.64
C ALA A 61 17.00 -7.46 5.02
N VAL A 62 15.89 -6.96 5.53
CA VAL A 62 15.25 -7.37 6.78
C VAL A 62 13.99 -8.18 6.53
N ALA A 63 13.16 -7.75 5.58
CA ALA A 63 11.93 -8.44 5.23
C ALA A 63 11.52 -8.15 3.79
N PHE A 64 10.86 -9.13 3.17
CA PHE A 64 10.28 -9.02 1.83
C PHE A 64 8.79 -9.37 1.90
N LEU A 65 7.93 -8.51 1.34
CA LEU A 65 6.48 -8.62 1.43
C LEU A 65 5.84 -8.28 0.07
N GLN A 66 4.64 -8.81 -0.17
CA GLN A 66 3.75 -8.29 -1.22
C GLN A 66 2.73 -7.37 -0.57
N VAL A 67 2.60 -6.15 -1.08
CA VAL A 67 1.78 -5.11 -0.44
C VAL A 67 1.02 -4.26 -1.45
N GLY A 68 -0.04 -3.61 -0.98
CA GLY A 68 -0.68 -2.51 -1.68
C GLY A 68 -0.04 -1.17 -1.30
N PHE A 69 0.19 -0.29 -2.28
CA PHE A 69 0.67 1.07 -2.05
C PHE A 69 -0.50 1.99 -1.70
N LEU A 70 -0.42 2.64 -0.55
CA LEU A 70 -1.45 3.55 -0.04
C LEU A 70 -1.07 5.00 -0.30
N GLU A 71 -1.99 5.74 -0.88
CA GLU A 71 -1.87 7.19 -1.00
C GLU A 71 -3.22 7.90 -0.77
N ASN A 72 -3.11 9.15 -0.41
CA ASN A 72 -4.29 9.99 -0.23
C ASN A 72 -4.86 10.40 -1.59
N VAL A 73 -5.99 9.84 -1.95
CA VAL A 73 -6.72 10.12 -3.19
C VAL A 73 -7.89 11.04 -2.85
N ARG A 74 -7.97 12.16 -3.55
CA ARG A 74 -9.13 13.05 -3.47
C ARG A 74 -10.14 12.65 -4.52
N GLU A 75 -11.37 12.37 -4.10
CA GLU A 75 -12.46 12.19 -5.04
C GLU A 75 -12.65 13.46 -5.89
N PRO A 76 -13.05 13.31 -7.16
CA PRO A 76 -13.29 14.45 -8.01
C PRO A 76 -14.40 15.34 -7.40
N THR A 77 -14.17 16.64 -7.45
CA THR A 77 -15.17 17.65 -7.02
C THR A 77 -16.42 17.50 -7.87
N ARG A 78 -17.56 17.25 -7.23
CA ARG A 78 -18.85 17.16 -7.91
C ARG A 78 -19.52 18.52 -7.88
N TYR A 79 -19.91 18.98 -9.07
CA TYR A 79 -20.78 20.14 -9.24
C TYR A 79 -22.21 19.63 -9.46
N SER A 80 -23.09 19.91 -8.51
CA SER A 80 -24.53 19.71 -8.70
C SER A 80 -25.21 21.06 -8.78
N GLY A 81 -25.56 21.47 -9.99
CA GLY A 81 -26.26 22.70 -10.23
C GLY A 81 -26.70 22.83 -11.70
N GLY A 82 -27.83 23.46 -11.92
CA GLY A 82 -28.31 23.79 -13.24
C GLY A 82 -27.81 25.16 -13.67
N TYR A 83 -27.41 25.29 -14.92
CA TYR A 83 -27.15 26.56 -15.56
C TYR A 83 -28.47 26.99 -16.27
N GLY A 84 -29.12 27.98 -15.73
CA GLY A 84 -30.26 28.64 -16.38
C GLY A 84 -29.80 29.95 -17.01
N GLY A 85 -29.46 29.94 -18.29
CA GLY A 85 -29.05 31.17 -18.99
C GLY A 85 -28.97 30.98 -20.50
N VAL A 86 -28.94 32.11 -21.22
CA VAL A 86 -28.79 32.15 -22.67
C VAL A 86 -27.35 32.42 -23.04
N SER A 87 -26.88 31.69 -24.03
CA SER A 87 -25.53 31.82 -24.58
C SER A 87 -25.56 32.53 -25.92
N PHE A 88 -24.89 33.67 -26.02
CA PHE A 88 -24.81 34.47 -27.26
C PHE A 88 -23.42 34.35 -27.88
N PRO A 89 -23.29 34.04 -29.17
CA PRO A 89 -22.03 34.15 -29.88
C PRO A 89 -21.66 35.64 -30.06
N ILE A 90 -20.44 36.02 -29.64
CA ILE A 90 -19.96 37.38 -29.78
C ILE A 90 -19.04 37.51 -31.00
N PHE A 91 -18.08 36.61 -31.15
CA PHE A 91 -17.15 36.61 -32.27
C PHE A 91 -16.49 35.24 -32.46
N GLY A 92 -16.61 34.65 -33.62
CA GLY A 92 -16.02 33.37 -33.95
C GLY A 92 -16.43 32.24 -32.99
N LYS A 93 -15.47 31.65 -32.29
CA LYS A 93 -15.71 30.57 -31.29
C LYS A 93 -15.97 31.06 -29.87
N VAL A 94 -15.99 32.39 -29.63
CA VAL A 94 -16.16 32.97 -28.29
C VAL A 94 -17.66 33.20 -28.05
N ARG A 95 -18.17 32.69 -26.92
CA ARG A 95 -19.57 32.82 -26.49
C ARG A 95 -19.63 33.54 -25.16
N LEU A 96 -20.51 34.54 -25.05
CA LEU A 96 -20.86 35.15 -23.77
C LEU A 96 -22.04 34.40 -23.17
N ASN A 97 -21.89 33.97 -21.94
CA ASN A 97 -22.95 33.30 -21.19
C ASN A 97 -23.51 34.27 -20.15
N ALA A 98 -24.74 34.67 -20.33
CA ALA A 98 -25.49 35.51 -19.37
C ALA A 98 -26.54 34.63 -18.69
N GLY A 99 -26.42 34.44 -17.37
CA GLY A 99 -27.36 33.65 -16.59
C GLY A 99 -26.94 33.55 -15.13
N LYS A 100 -27.85 33.15 -14.28
CA LYS A 100 -27.62 32.96 -12.87
C LYS A 100 -27.16 31.52 -12.63
N THR A 101 -25.96 31.35 -12.14
CA THR A 101 -25.42 30.02 -11.76
C THR A 101 -25.84 29.74 -10.33
N GLY A 102 -26.74 28.80 -10.14
CA GLY A 102 -27.09 28.28 -8.83
C GLY A 102 -26.57 26.86 -8.75
N GLY A 103 -25.58 26.59 -7.90
CA GLY A 103 -25.09 25.26 -7.73
C GLY A 103 -24.23 25.10 -6.47
N LYS A 104 -24.27 23.92 -5.90
CA LYS A 104 -23.45 23.54 -4.75
C LYS A 104 -22.18 22.79 -5.25
N ILE A 105 -21.04 23.35 -4.96
CA ILE A 105 -19.75 22.65 -5.17
C ILE A 105 -19.51 21.79 -3.95
N THR A 106 -19.54 20.47 -4.12
CA THR A 106 -19.15 19.52 -3.08
C THR A 106 -17.72 19.08 -3.40
N GLN A 107 -16.78 19.51 -2.58
CA GLN A 107 -15.40 19.01 -2.68
C GLN A 107 -15.41 17.51 -2.35
N GLY A 108 -14.74 16.73 -3.19
CA GLY A 108 -14.57 15.30 -2.95
C GLY A 108 -13.84 15.04 -1.64
N ALA A 109 -14.26 14.03 -0.91
CA ALA A 109 -13.61 13.58 0.29
C ALA A 109 -12.18 13.09 -0.02
N GLU A 110 -11.24 13.35 0.87
CA GLU A 110 -9.92 12.72 0.81
C GLU A 110 -10.01 11.36 1.50
N SER A 111 -9.59 10.32 0.82
CA SER A 111 -9.53 8.95 1.34
C SER A 111 -8.19 8.31 1.04
N ILE A 112 -7.73 7.45 1.93
CA ILE A 112 -6.51 6.67 1.73
C ILE A 112 -6.92 5.38 1.01
N ASN A 113 -6.42 5.19 -0.20
CA ASN A 113 -6.75 4.04 -1.05
C ASN A 113 -5.49 3.34 -1.54
N ALA A 114 -5.60 2.04 -1.76
CA ALA A 114 -4.59 1.26 -2.45
C ALA A 114 -4.64 1.59 -3.95
N THR A 115 -3.56 2.16 -4.49
CA THR A 115 -3.50 2.66 -5.88
C THR A 115 -2.56 1.85 -6.76
N ASP A 116 -1.71 1.03 -6.14
CA ASP A 116 -0.77 0.14 -6.82
C ASP A 116 -0.50 -1.09 -5.94
N GLN A 117 0.06 -2.15 -6.52
CA GLN A 117 0.46 -3.37 -5.82
C GLN A 117 1.83 -3.81 -6.30
N GLY A 118 2.61 -4.40 -5.41
CA GLY A 118 3.94 -4.89 -5.76
C GLY A 118 4.77 -5.33 -4.56
N PRO A 119 5.99 -5.81 -4.85
CA PRO A 119 6.94 -6.20 -3.83
C PRO A 119 7.43 -5.00 -3.02
N LEU A 120 7.62 -5.25 -1.74
CA LEU A 120 8.21 -4.35 -0.76
C LEU A 120 9.44 -5.01 -0.14
N LEU A 121 10.53 -4.28 -0.07
CA LEU A 121 11.73 -4.68 0.66
C LEU A 121 11.97 -3.72 1.82
N ILE A 122 12.06 -4.25 3.02
CA ILE A 122 12.48 -3.54 4.22
C ILE A 122 13.96 -3.83 4.44
N THR A 123 14.74 -2.78 4.58
CA THR A 123 16.18 -2.88 4.88
C THR A 123 16.49 -2.25 6.24
N ASN A 124 17.74 -2.28 6.66
CA ASN A 124 18.22 -1.57 7.85
C ASN A 124 18.25 -0.04 7.67
N GLN A 125 18.03 0.51 6.45
CA GLN A 125 18.13 1.95 6.15
C GLN A 125 16.85 2.56 5.62
N ARG A 126 16.01 1.79 4.92
CA ARG A 126 14.81 2.27 4.21
C ARG A 126 13.83 1.16 3.93
N ILE A 127 12.63 1.55 3.56
CA ILE A 127 11.61 0.70 2.97
C ILE A 127 11.55 1.04 1.48
N MET A 128 11.55 0.04 0.60
CA MET A 128 11.46 0.20 -0.85
C MET A 128 10.27 -0.57 -1.39
N PHE A 129 9.49 0.09 -2.23
CA PHE A 129 8.34 -0.47 -2.93
C PHE A 129 8.58 -0.40 -4.44
N ALA A 130 8.31 -1.48 -5.15
CA ALA A 130 8.38 -1.57 -6.60
C ALA A 130 7.05 -2.08 -7.16
N GLY A 131 6.11 -1.17 -7.39
CA GLY A 131 4.81 -1.51 -7.98
C GLY A 131 4.82 -1.52 -9.50
N THR A 132 3.67 -1.85 -10.06
CA THR A 132 3.46 -1.87 -11.51
C THR A 132 3.39 -0.48 -12.12
N LYS A 133 2.93 0.51 -11.35
CA LYS A 133 2.74 1.90 -11.80
C LYS A 133 3.86 2.81 -11.32
N ARG A 134 4.48 2.51 -10.17
CA ARG A 134 5.49 3.36 -9.54
C ARG A 134 6.43 2.60 -8.64
N SER A 135 7.60 3.19 -8.40
CA SER A 135 8.49 2.80 -7.31
C SER A 135 8.53 3.89 -6.26
N HIS A 136 8.69 3.52 -4.99
CA HIS A 136 8.75 4.47 -3.89
C HIS A 136 9.75 4.02 -2.83
N GLU A 137 10.36 5.01 -2.14
CA GLU A 137 11.29 4.72 -1.04
C GLU A 137 10.97 5.60 0.17
N TRP A 138 10.96 4.98 1.37
CA TRP A 138 10.84 5.67 2.65
C TRP A 138 12.12 5.47 3.45
N ARG A 139 12.96 6.50 3.51
CA ARG A 139 14.22 6.47 4.26
C ARG A 139 13.96 6.70 5.74
N PHE A 140 14.49 5.86 6.62
CA PHE A 140 14.25 5.99 8.06
C PHE A 140 14.75 7.32 8.63
N ASN A 141 15.88 7.84 8.13
CA ASN A 141 16.42 9.13 8.56
C ASN A 141 15.59 10.35 8.12
N LYS A 142 14.59 10.18 7.25
CA LYS A 142 13.64 11.21 6.83
C LYS A 142 12.22 10.93 7.32
N MET A 143 12.01 9.84 8.03
CA MET A 143 10.71 9.46 8.54
C MET A 143 10.42 10.23 9.82
N MET A 144 9.33 11.02 9.82
CA MET A 144 8.87 11.79 10.98
C MET A 144 7.95 10.95 11.88
N SER A 145 7.10 10.15 11.27
CA SER A 145 6.20 9.25 12.00
C SER A 145 5.77 8.07 11.17
N CYS A 146 5.42 6.98 11.86
CA CYS A 146 4.81 5.79 11.30
C CYS A 146 3.57 5.46 12.12
N ALA A 147 2.40 5.38 11.47
CA ALA A 147 1.15 5.00 12.10
C ALA A 147 0.73 3.62 11.57
N HIS A 148 0.48 2.69 12.48
CA HIS A 148 0.02 1.34 12.17
C HIS A 148 -1.48 1.20 12.45
N SER A 149 -2.17 0.50 11.55
CA SER A 149 -3.58 0.12 11.73
C SER A 149 -3.68 -1.37 12.06
N PRO A 150 -4.57 -1.77 12.97
CA PRO A 150 -4.88 -3.18 13.22
C PRO A 150 -5.40 -3.92 11.97
N ALA A 151 -5.90 -3.18 10.97
CA ALA A 151 -6.35 -3.75 9.69
C ALA A 151 -5.22 -4.12 8.74
N GLY A 152 -3.95 -4.10 9.18
CA GLY A 152 -2.80 -4.50 8.37
C GLY A 152 -2.35 -3.41 7.39
N SER A 153 -2.24 -2.18 7.86
CA SER A 153 -1.66 -1.09 7.07
C SER A 153 -0.74 -0.20 7.89
N SER A 154 0.18 0.47 7.20
CA SER A 154 1.10 1.44 7.82
C SER A 154 1.20 2.67 6.95
N ILE A 155 1.11 3.84 7.58
CA ILE A 155 1.22 5.15 6.94
C ILE A 155 2.48 5.84 7.45
N PHE A 156 3.28 6.35 6.51
CA PHE A 156 4.56 7.00 6.78
C PHE A 156 4.47 8.50 6.46
N ALA A 157 4.77 9.33 7.42
CA ALA A 157 4.96 10.77 7.20
C ALA A 157 6.46 11.05 7.04
N MET A 158 6.83 11.68 5.93
CA MET A 158 8.21 11.94 5.55
C MET A 158 8.51 13.43 5.53
N THR A 159 9.71 13.81 5.98
CA THR A 159 10.20 15.18 5.86
C THR A 159 10.27 15.60 4.39
N GLY A 160 9.63 16.70 4.03
CA GLY A 160 9.59 17.24 2.68
C GLY A 160 8.53 16.62 1.77
N ALA A 161 7.76 15.62 2.22
CA ALA A 161 6.63 15.11 1.48
C ALA A 161 5.36 15.91 1.81
N ALA A 162 4.62 16.30 0.78
CA ALA A 162 3.38 17.07 0.94
C ALA A 162 2.23 16.26 1.56
N LYS A 163 2.20 14.94 1.33
CA LYS A 163 1.19 14.03 1.84
C LYS A 163 1.82 12.73 2.32
N PRO A 164 1.29 12.14 3.41
CA PRO A 164 1.74 10.82 3.84
C PRO A 164 1.32 9.75 2.82
N THR A 165 2.16 8.74 2.69
CA THR A 165 1.94 7.54 1.89
C THR A 165 2.17 6.32 2.75
N GLY A 166 1.78 5.14 2.28
CA GLY A 166 1.91 3.95 3.11
C GLY A 166 1.77 2.65 2.35
N ILE A 167 1.59 1.60 3.11
CA ILE A 167 1.44 0.23 2.62
C ILE A 167 0.26 -0.46 3.30
N ALA A 168 -0.40 -1.35 2.57
CA ALA A 168 -1.38 -2.30 3.08
C ALA A 168 -0.84 -3.72 2.88
N TYR A 169 -0.82 -4.49 3.95
CA TYR A 169 -0.30 -5.86 4.00
C TYR A 169 -1.27 -6.86 4.64
N GLY A 170 -2.51 -6.44 4.89
CA GLY A 170 -3.60 -7.32 5.36
C GLY A 170 -4.28 -8.07 4.22
N GLU A 171 -5.03 -9.12 4.53
CA GLU A 171 -5.73 -10.00 3.57
C GLU A 171 -6.74 -9.30 2.63
N LYS A 172 -6.98 -8.01 2.81
CA LYS A 172 -7.92 -7.19 2.00
C LYS A 172 -7.23 -5.99 1.36
N ALA A 173 -5.94 -6.10 1.07
CA ALA A 173 -5.21 -5.06 0.36
C ALA A 173 -5.37 -5.20 -1.17
#